data_f7b3fe2ff8e90ee6983c1b3bfab8cf98
#
_entry.id   f7b3fe2ff8e90ee6983c1b3bfab8cf98
#
_cell.length_a   1.000
_cell.length_b   1.000
_cell.length_c   1.000
_cell.angle_alpha   90.00
_cell.angle_beta   90.00
_cell.angle_gamma   90.00
#
_symmetry.space_group_name_H-M   'P 1'
#
loop_
_entity.id
_entity.type
_entity.pdbx_description
1 polymer ?
#
loop_
_entity_poly.entity_id
_entity_poly.type
_entity_poly.pdbx_seq_one_letter_code
_entity_poly.pdbx_strand_id
1 'polypeptide(L)'
;MLKLNNEIIGYGNAVFKDKNETTPGFITCVVIKKQYQRKGYGSLLLKALELFLKENNKKYIRQLFLNPISLEWIIPNTNNHDHPNAPAVEYNSPFYLFLLANGYNINGQQQDAFYLNITNYEIPDKIKEINNKNERNGYYITFYEEDKHHGFKELFEALNNPLWYEAVKNNLKKDNPNKMLVVVKNNKILGWTGPLFTTNSKRGYFAGIGIHPNIQGLGIGSSLFSELIYQSKINGSEFMSLFTGSENPARKIYLKAGFKIVKSFAVLRKEI
;
A
#
# COMPACT_ATOMS: atom_id res chain seq x y z
N MET A 1 11.39 9.10 -26.66
CA MET A 1 12.37 10.20 -26.52
C MET A 1 11.95 11.36 -27.41
N LEU A 2 12.09 12.58 -26.95
CA LEU A 2 11.85 13.81 -27.73
C LEU A 2 13.18 14.43 -28.12
N LYS A 3 13.36 14.68 -29.42
CA LYS A 3 14.57 15.28 -29.98
C LYS A 3 14.28 16.63 -30.62
N LEU A 4 15.21 17.56 -30.52
CA LEU A 4 15.22 18.85 -31.22
C LEU A 4 16.60 19.02 -31.84
N ASN A 5 16.71 19.21 -33.17
CA ASN A 5 17.99 19.33 -33.89
C ASN A 5 19.02 18.25 -33.51
N ASN A 6 18.60 16.97 -33.47
CA ASN A 6 19.38 15.81 -33.02
C ASN A 6 19.77 15.77 -31.53
N GLU A 7 19.45 16.79 -30.74
CA GLU A 7 19.64 16.76 -29.29
C GLU A 7 18.43 16.09 -28.60
N ILE A 8 18.66 15.19 -27.66
CA ILE A 8 17.61 14.64 -26.80
C ILE A 8 17.27 15.70 -25.74
N ILE A 9 16.07 16.28 -25.84
CA ILE A 9 15.57 17.30 -24.94
C ILE A 9 14.55 16.79 -23.92
N GLY A 10 14.03 15.59 -24.13
CA GLY A 10 13.05 14.99 -23.23
C GLY A 10 12.96 13.48 -23.34
N TYR A 11 12.47 12.89 -22.26
CA TYR A 11 12.21 11.46 -22.13
C TYR A 11 10.85 11.23 -21.46
N GLY A 12 10.13 10.25 -21.94
CA GLY A 12 8.91 9.78 -21.30
C GLY A 12 8.73 8.28 -21.47
N ASN A 13 8.00 7.67 -20.57
CA ASN A 13 7.73 6.24 -20.61
C ASN A 13 6.26 5.97 -20.29
N ALA A 14 5.69 5.04 -21.03
CA ALA A 14 4.35 4.49 -20.81
C ALA A 14 4.43 2.97 -20.74
N VAL A 15 3.62 2.37 -19.89
CA VAL A 15 3.54 0.91 -19.71
C VAL A 15 2.10 0.44 -19.62
N PHE A 16 1.89 -0.85 -19.90
CA PHE A 16 0.64 -1.56 -19.70
C PHE A 16 0.92 -3.04 -19.42
N LYS A 17 0.00 -3.71 -18.75
CA LYS A 17 0.14 -5.12 -18.38
C LYS A 17 -0.13 -6.06 -19.57
N ASP A 18 -1.16 -5.74 -20.32
CA ASP A 18 -1.68 -6.54 -21.44
C ASP A 18 -2.36 -5.61 -22.46
N LYS A 19 -2.86 -6.17 -23.58
CA LYS A 19 -3.57 -5.41 -24.62
C LYS A 19 -5.10 -5.41 -24.45
N ASN A 20 -5.63 -5.80 -23.29
CA ASN A 20 -7.05 -5.73 -23.00
C ASN A 20 -7.48 -4.27 -22.79
N GLU A 21 -8.52 -3.83 -23.50
CA GLU A 21 -9.03 -2.45 -23.42
C GLU A 21 -9.64 -2.09 -22.05
N THR A 22 -10.06 -3.08 -21.25
CA THR A 22 -10.60 -2.91 -19.90
C THR A 22 -9.53 -2.69 -18.83
N THR A 23 -8.25 -2.92 -19.16
CA THR A 23 -7.11 -2.65 -18.26
C THR A 23 -6.45 -1.32 -18.61
N PRO A 24 -5.96 -0.54 -17.63
CA PRO A 24 -5.38 0.76 -17.86
C PRO A 24 -4.01 0.72 -18.54
N GLY A 25 -3.68 1.80 -19.25
CA GLY A 25 -2.31 2.23 -19.48
C GLY A 25 -1.82 3.12 -18.33
N PHE A 26 -0.50 3.26 -18.22
CA PHE A 26 0.16 4.09 -17.21
C PHE A 26 1.26 4.94 -17.84
N ILE A 27 1.37 6.20 -17.42
CA ILE A 27 2.51 7.07 -17.73
C ILE A 27 3.45 7.05 -16.52
N THR A 28 4.67 6.56 -16.69
CA THR A 28 5.60 6.42 -15.57
C THR A 28 6.40 7.68 -15.32
N CYS A 29 6.76 8.40 -16.39
CA CYS A 29 7.41 9.70 -16.31
C CYS A 29 7.25 10.52 -17.58
N VAL A 30 7.36 11.84 -17.43
CA VAL A 30 7.56 12.81 -18.50
C VAL A 30 8.61 13.80 -18.01
N VAL A 31 9.79 13.75 -18.59
CA VAL A 31 10.94 14.58 -18.19
C VAL A 31 11.40 15.43 -19.38
N ILE A 32 11.56 16.71 -19.16
CA ILE A 32 12.09 17.66 -20.14
C ILE A 32 13.29 18.37 -19.52
N LYS A 33 14.41 18.49 -20.26
CA LYS A 33 15.57 19.25 -19.82
C LYS A 33 15.17 20.68 -19.41
N LYS A 34 15.71 21.19 -18.33
CA LYS A 34 15.28 22.44 -17.67
C LYS A 34 15.16 23.62 -18.66
N GLN A 35 16.14 23.81 -19.56
CA GLN A 35 16.17 24.88 -20.54
C GLN A 35 15.07 24.79 -21.61
N TYR A 36 14.45 23.64 -21.75
CA TYR A 36 13.36 23.38 -22.72
C TYR A 36 11.98 23.28 -22.05
N GLN A 37 11.90 23.42 -20.73
CA GLN A 37 10.63 23.42 -20.01
C GLN A 37 9.79 24.67 -20.31
N ARG A 38 8.47 24.60 -20.06
CA ARG A 38 7.48 25.69 -20.24
C ARG A 38 7.35 26.18 -21.70
N LYS A 39 7.72 25.34 -22.67
CA LYS A 39 7.64 25.60 -24.13
C LYS A 39 6.71 24.62 -24.87
N GLY A 40 5.84 23.90 -24.14
CA GLY A 40 4.88 22.91 -24.72
C GLY A 40 5.47 21.52 -24.95
N TYR A 41 6.77 21.31 -24.85
CA TYR A 41 7.42 20.02 -25.16
C TYR A 41 6.97 18.89 -24.24
N GLY A 42 6.64 19.17 -22.96
CA GLY A 42 6.09 18.17 -22.05
C GLY A 42 4.76 17.63 -22.52
N SER A 43 3.84 18.52 -22.91
CA SER A 43 2.52 18.14 -23.44
C SER A 43 2.61 17.42 -24.79
N LEU A 44 3.56 17.81 -25.64
CA LEU A 44 3.84 17.09 -26.89
C LEU A 44 4.28 15.67 -26.64
N LEU A 45 5.22 15.46 -25.69
CA LEU A 45 5.72 14.16 -25.32
C LEU A 45 4.62 13.29 -24.67
N LEU A 46 3.81 13.89 -23.79
CA LEU A 46 2.68 13.20 -23.15
C LEU A 46 1.67 12.71 -24.20
N LYS A 47 1.29 13.54 -25.16
CA LYS A 47 0.38 13.16 -26.26
C LYS A 47 0.92 11.98 -27.08
N ALA A 48 2.22 11.93 -27.35
CA ALA A 48 2.84 10.80 -28.04
C ALA A 48 2.76 9.51 -27.22
N LEU A 49 2.90 9.58 -25.90
CA LEU A 49 2.76 8.42 -24.99
C LEU A 49 1.29 7.98 -24.89
N GLU A 50 0.35 8.91 -24.86
CA GLU A 50 -1.10 8.63 -24.89
C GLU A 50 -1.49 7.94 -26.20
N LEU A 51 -0.98 8.42 -27.33
CA LEU A 51 -1.21 7.80 -28.64
C LEU A 51 -0.64 6.38 -28.67
N PHE A 52 0.58 6.17 -28.20
CA PHE A 52 1.17 4.82 -28.09
C PHE A 52 0.28 3.87 -27.28
N LEU A 53 -0.27 4.32 -26.14
CA LEU A 53 -1.19 3.50 -25.35
C LEU A 53 -2.49 3.19 -26.09
N LYS A 54 -3.05 4.18 -26.80
CA LYS A 54 -4.24 4.01 -27.64
C LYS A 54 -4.03 3.00 -28.77
N GLU A 55 -2.90 3.07 -29.46
CA GLU A 55 -2.49 2.11 -30.50
C GLU A 55 -2.29 0.69 -29.96
N ASN A 56 -2.00 0.56 -28.64
CA ASN A 56 -1.94 -0.70 -27.93
C ASN A 56 -3.25 -1.08 -27.23
N ASN A 57 -4.39 -0.59 -27.76
CA ASN A 57 -5.73 -0.97 -27.33
C ASN A 57 -6.13 -0.48 -25.93
N LYS A 58 -5.47 0.57 -25.40
CA LYS A 58 -5.88 1.19 -24.13
C LYS A 58 -6.96 2.24 -24.37
N LYS A 59 -8.03 2.17 -23.56
CA LYS A 59 -9.13 3.14 -23.60
C LYS A 59 -8.95 4.26 -22.57
N TYR A 60 -8.14 4.01 -21.54
CA TYR A 60 -7.88 4.98 -20.49
C TYR A 60 -6.51 4.79 -19.85
N ILE A 61 -6.03 5.86 -19.27
CA ILE A 61 -4.82 5.92 -18.45
C ILE A 61 -5.25 6.11 -17.00
N ARG A 62 -4.63 5.32 -16.09
CA ARG A 62 -4.82 5.47 -14.65
C ARG A 62 -3.48 5.73 -13.98
N GLN A 63 -3.43 6.74 -13.15
CA GLN A 63 -2.25 7.09 -12.37
C GLN A 63 -2.53 6.80 -10.88
N LEU A 64 -2.00 5.69 -10.43
CA LEU A 64 -2.03 5.19 -9.06
C LEU A 64 -0.76 4.35 -8.86
N PHE A 65 -0.84 3.14 -8.35
CA PHE A 65 0.25 2.17 -8.43
C PHE A 65 0.40 1.68 -9.88
N LEU A 66 1.61 1.75 -10.42
CA LEU A 66 1.86 1.51 -11.84
C LEU A 66 2.17 0.02 -12.08
N ASN A 67 1.23 -0.71 -12.64
CA ASN A 67 1.38 -2.13 -12.94
C ASN A 67 1.68 -2.31 -14.46
N PRO A 68 2.74 -3.05 -14.90
CA PRO A 68 3.48 -4.07 -14.14
C PRO A 68 4.74 -3.59 -13.41
N ILE A 69 5.04 -2.32 -13.37
CA ILE A 69 6.23 -1.82 -12.67
C ILE A 69 5.92 -1.42 -11.22
N SER A 70 6.96 -1.38 -10.40
CA SER A 70 6.92 -0.80 -9.05
C SER A 70 7.82 0.42 -9.00
N LEU A 71 7.38 1.46 -8.32
CA LEU A 71 8.18 2.64 -8.03
C LEU A 71 8.69 2.55 -6.60
N GLU A 72 9.97 2.22 -6.46
CA GLU A 72 10.64 2.35 -5.17
C GLU A 72 10.62 3.81 -4.72
N TRP A 73 10.38 4.04 -3.44
CA TRP A 73 10.21 5.37 -2.89
C TRP A 73 10.92 5.50 -1.55
N ILE A 74 11.76 6.52 -1.45
CA ILE A 74 12.43 6.87 -0.20
C ILE A 74 11.50 7.77 0.62
N ILE A 75 11.26 7.37 1.86
CA ILE A 75 10.36 8.07 2.78
C ILE A 75 11.00 9.40 3.19
N PRO A 76 10.31 10.54 2.99
CA PRO A 76 10.87 11.84 3.31
C PRO A 76 11.29 11.99 4.79
N ASN A 77 12.40 12.70 5.02
CA ASN A 77 12.95 12.99 6.35
C ASN A 77 13.33 11.72 7.15
N THR A 78 13.69 10.65 6.47
CA THR A 78 14.21 9.42 7.07
C THR A 78 15.65 9.15 6.59
N ASN A 79 16.36 8.28 7.29
CA ASN A 79 17.68 7.82 6.86
C ASN A 79 17.54 6.65 5.88
N ASN A 80 17.12 6.95 4.65
CA ASN A 80 16.93 5.99 3.55
C ASN A 80 15.91 4.87 3.85
N HIS A 81 14.94 5.10 4.72
CA HIS A 81 13.80 4.18 4.83
C HIS A 81 12.98 4.21 3.55
N ASP A 82 12.56 3.06 3.08
CA ASP A 82 11.93 2.90 1.78
C ASP A 82 10.50 2.32 1.84
N HIS A 83 9.84 2.37 0.71
CA HIS A 83 8.71 1.53 0.38
C HIS A 83 8.87 1.03 -1.06
N PRO A 84 8.74 -0.29 -1.32
CA PRO A 84 9.08 -0.88 -2.62
C PRO A 84 8.11 -0.49 -3.73
N ASN A 85 6.95 0.05 -3.39
CA ASN A 85 5.97 0.49 -4.36
C ASN A 85 5.19 1.68 -3.81
N ALA A 86 5.21 2.80 -4.53
CA ALA A 86 4.46 4.00 -4.19
C ALA A 86 3.53 4.42 -5.34
N PRO A 87 2.44 5.16 -5.07
CA PRO A 87 1.65 5.80 -6.11
C PRO A 87 2.48 6.81 -6.91
N ALA A 88 2.15 6.97 -8.19
CA ALA A 88 2.97 7.75 -9.13
C ALA A 88 2.89 9.26 -8.94
N VAL A 89 1.78 9.78 -8.41
CA VAL A 89 1.47 11.21 -8.48
C VAL A 89 1.26 11.79 -7.09
N GLU A 90 2.29 12.42 -6.54
CA GLU A 90 2.20 13.17 -5.30
C GLU A 90 1.33 14.42 -5.49
N TYR A 91 0.41 14.70 -4.55
CA TYR A 91 -0.41 15.92 -4.56
C TYR A 91 0.46 17.18 -4.56
N ASN A 92 0.01 18.20 -5.29
CA ASN A 92 0.69 19.50 -5.45
C ASN A 92 2.10 19.43 -6.05
N SER A 93 2.53 18.26 -6.56
CA SER A 93 3.78 18.16 -7.31
C SER A 93 3.67 18.83 -8.69
N PRO A 94 4.79 19.25 -9.30
CA PRO A 94 4.77 19.71 -10.68
C PRO A 94 4.16 18.70 -11.66
N PHE A 95 4.33 17.41 -11.42
CA PHE A 95 3.76 16.35 -12.26
C PHE A 95 2.23 16.26 -12.10
N TYR A 96 1.71 16.41 -10.87
CA TYR A 96 0.27 16.49 -10.62
C TYR A 96 -0.39 17.65 -11.39
N LEU A 97 0.15 18.87 -11.25
CA LEU A 97 -0.37 20.05 -11.93
C LEU A 97 -0.26 19.93 -13.46
N PHE A 98 0.83 19.34 -13.94
CA PHE A 98 1.03 19.08 -15.37
C PHE A 98 -0.01 18.10 -15.92
N LEU A 99 -0.33 17.01 -15.23
CA LEU A 99 -1.34 16.06 -15.66
C LEU A 99 -2.74 16.68 -15.67
N LEU A 100 -3.12 17.44 -14.64
CA LEU A 100 -4.39 18.17 -14.62
C LEU A 100 -4.52 19.12 -15.80
N ALA A 101 -3.47 19.91 -16.11
CA ALA A 101 -3.44 20.82 -17.25
C ALA A 101 -3.52 20.10 -18.60
N ASN A 102 -3.25 18.80 -18.65
CA ASN A 102 -3.37 17.96 -19.84
C ASN A 102 -4.63 17.07 -19.85
N GLY A 103 -5.65 17.39 -19.04
CA GLY A 103 -6.96 16.76 -19.07
C GLY A 103 -7.10 15.48 -18.24
N TYR A 104 -6.18 15.22 -17.32
CA TYR A 104 -6.38 14.19 -16.30
C TYR A 104 -7.30 14.71 -15.20
N ASN A 105 -8.16 13.85 -14.67
CA ASN A 105 -9.10 14.17 -13.61
C ASN A 105 -8.83 13.30 -12.37
N ILE A 106 -9.14 13.81 -11.18
CA ILE A 106 -9.13 13.03 -9.95
C ILE A 106 -10.21 11.96 -10.07
N ASN A 107 -9.82 10.70 -9.89
CA ASN A 107 -10.69 9.54 -10.03
C ASN A 107 -10.34 8.48 -8.98
N GLY A 108 -10.77 8.71 -7.76
CA GLY A 108 -10.59 7.81 -6.63
C GLY A 108 -10.12 8.52 -5.38
N GLN A 109 -10.06 7.75 -4.29
CA GLN A 109 -9.64 8.26 -2.99
C GLN A 109 -8.16 8.64 -3.01
N GLN A 110 -7.83 9.76 -2.37
CA GLN A 110 -6.45 10.09 -2.01
C GLN A 110 -5.79 8.89 -1.31
N GLN A 111 -4.55 8.61 -1.69
CA GLN A 111 -3.73 7.58 -1.04
C GLN A 111 -2.72 8.26 -0.12
N ASP A 112 -2.73 7.90 1.15
CA ASP A 112 -1.79 8.45 2.12
C ASP A 112 -0.71 7.43 2.47
N ALA A 113 0.52 7.89 2.46
CA ALA A 113 1.68 7.17 2.96
C ALA A 113 1.80 7.34 4.47
N PHE A 114 1.66 6.25 5.20
CA PHE A 114 1.86 6.18 6.64
C PHE A 114 3.24 5.62 6.94
N TYR A 115 3.89 6.20 7.94
CA TYR A 115 5.21 5.79 8.41
C TYR A 115 5.31 5.85 9.92
N LEU A 116 6.02 4.87 10.50
CA LEU A 116 6.42 4.84 11.90
C LEU A 116 7.82 4.23 12.03
N ASN A 117 8.73 4.91 12.72
CA ASN A 117 9.94 4.29 13.26
C ASN A 117 9.53 3.48 14.50
N ILE A 118 9.86 2.18 14.51
CA ILE A 118 9.40 1.24 15.54
C ILE A 118 10.53 0.76 16.48
N THR A 119 11.74 1.27 16.33
CA THR A 119 12.89 0.83 17.14
C THR A 119 12.64 0.92 18.66
N ASN A 120 11.90 1.93 19.09
CA ASN A 120 11.53 2.16 20.49
C ASN A 120 10.03 1.92 20.75
N TYR A 121 9.33 1.21 19.85
CA TYR A 121 7.90 0.98 20.04
C TYR A 121 7.64 0.06 21.23
N GLU A 122 6.70 0.50 22.07
CA GLU A 122 6.13 -0.29 23.16
C GLU A 122 4.60 -0.28 23.03
N ILE A 123 3.96 -1.38 23.41
CA ILE A 123 2.50 -1.46 23.41
C ILE A 123 1.94 -0.46 24.43
N PRO A 124 1.13 0.52 24.01
CA PRO A 124 0.58 1.51 24.94
C PRO A 124 -0.26 0.86 26.04
N ASP A 125 -0.22 1.42 27.27
CA ASP A 125 -0.94 0.85 28.42
C ASP A 125 -2.44 0.74 28.17
N LYS A 126 -3.03 1.72 27.50
CA LYS A 126 -4.44 1.64 27.09
C LYS A 126 -4.76 0.42 26.21
N ILE A 127 -3.81 -0.01 25.38
CA ILE A 127 -3.97 -1.22 24.56
C ILE A 127 -3.84 -2.48 25.43
N LYS A 128 -2.93 -2.49 26.40
CA LYS A 128 -2.81 -3.59 27.38
C LYS A 128 -4.10 -3.77 28.18
N GLU A 129 -4.73 -2.67 28.60
CA GLU A 129 -6.05 -2.69 29.28
C GLU A 129 -7.15 -3.29 28.38
N ILE A 130 -7.18 -2.89 27.09
CA ILE A 130 -8.13 -3.45 26.11
C ILE A 130 -7.85 -4.96 25.92
N ASN A 131 -6.61 -5.39 25.84
CA ASN A 131 -6.24 -6.81 25.72
C ASN A 131 -6.74 -7.59 26.93
N ASN A 132 -6.42 -7.15 28.14
CA ASN A 132 -6.85 -7.80 29.38
C ASN A 132 -8.39 -7.94 29.46
N LYS A 133 -9.14 -6.91 29.02
CA LYS A 133 -10.59 -6.97 28.95
C LYS A 133 -11.07 -8.02 27.94
N ASN A 134 -10.46 -8.07 26.77
CA ASN A 134 -10.83 -9.02 25.72
C ASN A 134 -10.49 -10.46 26.09
N GLU A 135 -9.34 -10.69 26.73
CA GLU A 135 -8.96 -12.02 27.26
C GLU A 135 -9.95 -12.55 28.29
N ARG A 136 -10.45 -11.71 29.21
CA ARG A 136 -11.54 -12.08 30.14
C ARG A 136 -12.83 -12.48 29.43
N ASN A 137 -13.05 -11.99 28.19
CA ASN A 137 -14.17 -12.37 27.32
C ASN A 137 -13.85 -13.55 26.38
N GLY A 138 -12.68 -14.18 26.56
CA GLY A 138 -12.23 -15.33 25.79
C GLY A 138 -11.64 -15.03 24.42
N TYR A 139 -11.27 -13.77 24.13
CA TYR A 139 -10.58 -13.40 22.89
C TYR A 139 -9.09 -13.24 23.15
N TYR A 140 -8.27 -13.98 22.41
CA TYR A 140 -6.83 -14.00 22.56
C TYR A 140 -6.14 -13.59 21.25
N ILE A 141 -5.07 -12.81 21.35
CA ILE A 141 -4.16 -12.54 20.24
C ILE A 141 -2.96 -13.47 20.40
N THR A 142 -2.70 -14.29 19.39
CA THR A 142 -1.60 -15.27 19.42
C THR A 142 -1.04 -15.50 18.03
N PHE A 143 0.10 -16.18 17.95
CA PHE A 143 0.57 -16.71 16.67
C PHE A 143 -0.33 -17.84 16.20
N TYR A 144 -0.50 -17.91 14.87
CA TYR A 144 -1.22 -19.02 14.24
C TYR A 144 -0.48 -20.34 14.43
N GLU A 145 -1.20 -21.36 14.84
CA GLU A 145 -0.79 -22.75 14.95
C GLU A 145 -1.76 -23.62 14.14
N GLU A 146 -1.24 -24.39 13.16
CA GLU A 146 -2.06 -25.12 12.18
C GLU A 146 -2.93 -26.20 12.82
N ASP A 147 -2.36 -26.95 13.77
CA ASP A 147 -3.06 -28.04 14.47
C ASP A 147 -4.13 -27.55 15.48
N LYS A 148 -4.14 -26.24 15.78
CA LYS A 148 -4.98 -25.69 16.84
C LYS A 148 -6.04 -24.72 16.32
N HIS A 149 -5.70 -23.88 15.34
CA HIS A 149 -6.53 -22.78 14.92
C HIS A 149 -7.17 -23.05 13.58
N HIS A 150 -8.48 -22.73 13.45
CA HIS A 150 -9.27 -22.94 12.24
C HIS A 150 -10.15 -21.72 11.93
N GLY A 151 -10.67 -21.61 10.69
CA GLY A 151 -11.65 -20.60 10.31
C GLY A 151 -11.11 -19.46 9.45
N PHE A 152 -9.97 -19.59 8.79
CA PHE A 152 -9.49 -18.58 7.84
C PHE A 152 -10.46 -18.34 6.69
N LYS A 153 -11.04 -19.42 6.13
CA LYS A 153 -11.97 -19.29 5.02
C LYS A 153 -13.17 -18.43 5.41
N GLU A 154 -13.81 -18.75 6.51
CA GLU A 154 -14.98 -18.04 7.04
C GLU A 154 -14.65 -16.58 7.39
N LEU A 155 -13.46 -16.32 7.95
CA LEU A 155 -13.02 -14.96 8.23
C LEU A 155 -12.91 -14.14 6.96
N PHE A 156 -12.24 -14.65 5.91
CA PHE A 156 -12.02 -13.88 4.68
C PHE A 156 -13.26 -13.78 3.80
N GLU A 157 -14.20 -14.74 3.88
CA GLU A 157 -15.54 -14.61 3.32
C GLU A 157 -16.31 -13.48 4.00
N ALA A 158 -16.31 -13.42 5.33
CA ALA A 158 -16.96 -12.35 6.10
C ALA A 158 -16.35 -10.97 5.85
N LEU A 159 -15.05 -10.91 5.53
CA LEU A 159 -14.34 -9.68 5.17
C LEU A 159 -14.46 -9.30 3.69
N ASN A 160 -15.05 -10.17 2.87
CA ASN A 160 -15.10 -10.02 1.40
C ASN A 160 -13.74 -9.73 0.80
N ASN A 161 -12.69 -10.45 1.25
CA ASN A 161 -11.31 -10.23 0.82
C ASN A 161 -10.59 -11.53 0.42
N PRO A 162 -10.84 -12.05 -0.79
CA PRO A 162 -10.21 -13.27 -1.28
C PRO A 162 -8.69 -13.16 -1.43
N LEU A 163 -8.16 -11.95 -1.68
CA LEU A 163 -6.73 -11.74 -1.85
C LEU A 163 -5.94 -12.01 -0.56
N TRP A 164 -6.51 -11.67 0.59
CA TRP A 164 -5.88 -12.00 1.87
C TRP A 164 -5.89 -13.50 2.15
N TYR A 165 -6.97 -14.19 1.74
CA TYR A 165 -7.01 -15.65 1.85
C TYR A 165 -5.95 -16.32 0.98
N GLU A 166 -5.76 -15.83 -0.24
CA GLU A 166 -4.67 -16.31 -1.10
C GLU A 166 -3.28 -16.02 -0.49
N ALA A 167 -3.09 -14.84 0.10
CA ALA A 167 -1.83 -14.51 0.79
C ALA A 167 -1.53 -15.48 1.93
N VAL A 168 -2.53 -15.85 2.74
CA VAL A 168 -2.39 -16.86 3.80
C VAL A 168 -2.04 -18.22 3.20
N LYS A 169 -2.79 -18.71 2.21
CA LYS A 169 -2.53 -20.00 1.57
C LYS A 169 -1.13 -20.07 0.97
N ASN A 170 -0.71 -19.03 0.28
CA ASN A 170 0.62 -18.96 -0.32
C ASN A 170 1.73 -18.92 0.73
N ASN A 171 1.48 -18.30 1.89
CA ASN A 171 2.42 -18.33 3.00
C ASN A 171 2.55 -19.72 3.60
N LEU A 172 1.44 -20.42 3.83
CA LEU A 172 1.41 -21.75 4.43
C LEU A 172 2.01 -22.85 3.54
N LYS A 173 2.08 -22.63 2.22
CA LYS A 173 2.74 -23.56 1.29
C LYS A 173 4.26 -23.50 1.28
N LYS A 174 4.87 -22.55 1.98
CA LYS A 174 6.34 -22.42 2.06
C LYS A 174 6.91 -23.46 3.00
N ASP A 175 8.12 -23.92 2.72
CA ASP A 175 8.86 -24.82 3.64
C ASP A 175 9.04 -24.20 5.04
N ASN A 176 9.24 -22.88 5.09
CA ASN A 176 9.32 -22.10 6.33
C ASN A 176 8.31 -20.93 6.25
N PRO A 177 7.06 -21.15 6.63
CA PRO A 177 6.05 -20.10 6.61
C PRO A 177 6.39 -18.95 7.56
N ASN A 178 6.20 -17.71 7.10
CA ASN A 178 6.30 -16.57 7.99
C ASN A 178 5.17 -16.60 9.03
N LYS A 179 5.48 -16.21 10.25
CA LYS A 179 4.50 -16.17 11.35
C LYS A 179 3.35 -15.23 11.01
N MET A 180 2.17 -15.57 11.48
CA MET A 180 0.96 -14.74 11.37
C MET A 180 0.34 -14.59 12.75
N LEU A 181 -0.17 -13.40 13.07
CA LEU A 181 -0.95 -13.17 14.28
C LEU A 181 -2.44 -13.36 13.97
N VAL A 182 -3.13 -14.02 14.89
CA VAL A 182 -4.57 -14.27 14.82
C VAL A 182 -5.26 -13.82 16.12
N VAL A 183 -6.51 -13.41 15.98
CA VAL A 183 -7.44 -13.27 17.10
C VAL A 183 -8.28 -14.52 17.14
N VAL A 184 -8.30 -15.19 18.26
CA VAL A 184 -9.05 -16.44 18.42
C VAL A 184 -10.02 -16.40 19.60
N LYS A 185 -11.12 -17.15 19.45
CA LYS A 185 -12.02 -17.53 20.55
C LYS A 185 -12.40 -19.00 20.34
N ASN A 186 -12.19 -19.85 21.35
CA ASN A 186 -12.38 -21.30 21.25
C ASN A 186 -11.70 -21.90 20.01
N ASN A 187 -10.44 -21.52 19.76
CA ASN A 187 -9.62 -21.91 18.62
C ASN A 187 -10.11 -21.44 17.24
N LYS A 188 -11.27 -20.80 17.15
CA LYS A 188 -11.80 -20.20 15.91
C LYS A 188 -11.15 -18.85 15.65
N ILE A 189 -10.63 -18.66 14.45
CA ILE A 189 -9.99 -17.43 14.00
C ILE A 189 -11.07 -16.38 13.70
N LEU A 190 -10.99 -15.24 14.37
CA LEU A 190 -11.87 -14.09 14.22
C LEU A 190 -11.13 -12.80 13.84
N GLY A 191 -9.83 -12.85 13.70
CA GLY A 191 -9.00 -11.77 13.18
C GLY A 191 -7.66 -12.29 12.73
N TRP A 192 -7.01 -11.52 11.85
CA TRP A 192 -5.74 -11.90 11.26
C TRP A 192 -4.91 -10.66 10.89
N THR A 193 -3.61 -10.80 11.01
CA THR A 193 -2.61 -9.92 10.39
C THR A 193 -1.32 -10.68 10.09
N GLY A 194 -0.62 -10.26 9.06
CA GLY A 194 0.60 -10.93 8.60
C GLY A 194 0.54 -11.20 7.09
N PRO A 195 1.37 -12.13 6.56
CA PRO A 195 2.51 -12.75 7.24
C PRO A 195 3.57 -11.70 7.64
N LEU A 196 4.25 -11.93 8.77
CA LEU A 196 5.26 -11.01 9.31
C LEU A 196 6.64 -11.39 8.81
N PHE A 197 7.35 -10.44 8.22
CA PHE A 197 8.79 -10.58 7.98
C PHE A 197 9.46 -9.21 7.89
N THR A 198 10.76 -9.21 8.06
CA THR A 198 11.60 -8.01 7.93
C THR A 198 12.28 -8.01 6.57
N THR A 199 12.14 -6.93 5.80
CA THR A 199 12.82 -6.78 4.51
C THR A 199 14.32 -6.48 4.68
N ASN A 200 15.08 -6.54 3.59
CA ASN A 200 16.50 -6.18 3.62
C ASN A 200 16.73 -4.72 4.07
N SER A 201 15.80 -3.82 3.78
CA SER A 201 15.84 -2.42 4.23
C SER A 201 15.39 -2.22 5.69
N LYS A 202 15.17 -3.30 6.45
CA LYS A 202 14.66 -3.29 7.82
C LYS A 202 13.21 -2.82 7.96
N ARG A 203 12.44 -2.82 6.89
CA ARG A 203 11.00 -2.54 6.95
C ARG A 203 10.24 -3.77 7.45
N GLY A 204 9.38 -3.57 8.45
CA GLY A 204 8.39 -4.58 8.84
C GLY A 204 7.29 -4.69 7.78
N TYR A 205 7.10 -5.89 7.25
CA TYR A 205 6.09 -6.20 6.24
C TYR A 205 4.88 -6.89 6.86
N PHE A 206 3.70 -6.57 6.34
CA PHE A 206 2.46 -7.33 6.49
C PHE A 206 1.57 -7.12 5.26
N ALA A 207 0.78 -8.13 4.90
CA ALA A 207 -0.09 -8.05 3.72
C ALA A 207 -1.44 -7.36 4.02
N GLY A 208 -1.87 -7.39 5.29
CA GLY A 208 -3.13 -6.78 5.70
C GLY A 208 -3.46 -7.06 7.16
N ILE A 209 -4.56 -6.45 7.60
CA ILE A 209 -5.15 -6.66 8.92
C ILE A 209 -6.67 -6.69 8.78
N GLY A 210 -7.31 -7.71 9.34
CA GLY A 210 -8.76 -7.88 9.30
C GLY A 210 -9.32 -8.42 10.59
N ILE A 211 -10.49 -7.90 10.99
CA ILE A 211 -11.25 -8.34 12.16
C ILE A 211 -12.67 -8.69 11.71
N HIS A 212 -13.13 -9.88 12.08
CA HIS A 212 -14.48 -10.35 11.76
C HIS A 212 -15.54 -9.32 12.21
N PRO A 213 -16.54 -9.00 11.37
CA PRO A 213 -17.55 -7.95 11.66
C PRO A 213 -18.19 -8.08 13.06
N ASN A 214 -18.48 -9.29 13.50
CA ASN A 214 -19.17 -9.55 14.78
C ASN A 214 -18.37 -9.17 16.04
N ILE A 215 -17.07 -8.91 15.93
CA ILE A 215 -16.20 -8.50 17.04
C ILE A 215 -15.56 -7.14 16.83
N GLN A 216 -16.00 -6.39 15.82
CA GLN A 216 -15.60 -5.00 15.64
C GLN A 216 -16.16 -4.13 16.77
N GLY A 217 -15.53 -2.98 17.01
CA GLY A 217 -15.91 -2.06 18.08
C GLY A 217 -15.35 -2.43 19.48
N LEU A 218 -14.82 -3.64 19.66
CA LEU A 218 -14.22 -4.09 20.94
C LEU A 218 -12.76 -3.60 21.16
N GLY A 219 -12.21 -2.83 20.23
CA GLY A 219 -10.80 -2.38 20.27
C GLY A 219 -9.77 -3.43 19.82
N ILE A 220 -10.22 -4.66 19.51
CA ILE A 220 -9.36 -5.80 19.14
C ILE A 220 -8.48 -5.48 17.92
N GLY A 221 -8.99 -4.72 16.93
CA GLY A 221 -8.20 -4.32 15.77
C GLY A 221 -7.00 -3.43 16.13
N SER A 222 -7.17 -2.52 17.08
CA SER A 222 -6.05 -1.70 17.60
C SER A 222 -5.04 -2.55 18.37
N SER A 223 -5.54 -3.50 19.14
CA SER A 223 -4.70 -4.45 19.89
C SER A 223 -3.89 -5.35 18.97
N LEU A 224 -4.52 -5.94 17.95
CA LEU A 224 -3.86 -6.80 16.96
C LEU A 224 -2.80 -6.00 16.16
N PHE A 225 -3.09 -4.75 15.80
CA PHE A 225 -2.13 -3.91 15.10
C PHE A 225 -0.95 -3.49 15.99
N SER A 226 -1.20 -3.19 17.26
CA SER A 226 -0.11 -2.90 18.20
C SER A 226 0.78 -4.10 18.45
N GLU A 227 0.20 -5.30 18.53
CA GLU A 227 0.96 -6.53 18.63
C GLU A 227 1.78 -6.81 17.37
N LEU A 228 1.20 -6.58 16.17
CA LEU A 228 1.93 -6.66 14.90
C LEU A 228 3.18 -5.76 14.90
N ILE A 229 3.05 -4.50 15.33
CA ILE A 229 4.17 -3.55 15.37
C ILE A 229 5.24 -4.06 16.35
N TYR A 230 4.83 -4.48 17.54
CA TYR A 230 5.73 -4.98 18.57
C TYR A 230 6.48 -6.22 18.08
N GLN A 231 5.78 -7.19 17.50
CA GLN A 231 6.40 -8.40 16.96
C GLN A 231 7.30 -8.13 15.74
N SER A 232 6.97 -7.13 14.92
CA SER A 232 7.85 -6.66 13.84
C SER A 232 9.16 -6.10 14.40
N LYS A 233 9.11 -5.28 15.47
CA LYS A 233 10.30 -4.80 16.18
C LYS A 233 11.14 -5.96 16.74
N ILE A 234 10.52 -6.91 17.44
CA ILE A 234 11.21 -8.10 17.97
C ILE A 234 11.87 -8.91 16.85
N ASN A 235 11.26 -8.94 15.66
CA ASN A 235 11.79 -9.62 14.48
C ASN A 235 12.86 -8.81 13.72
N GLY A 236 13.37 -7.72 14.33
CA GLY A 236 14.48 -6.91 13.83
C GLY A 236 14.09 -5.84 12.81
N SER A 237 12.80 -5.49 12.69
CA SER A 237 12.39 -4.35 11.88
C SER A 237 12.64 -3.03 12.63
N GLU A 238 13.05 -2.01 11.87
CA GLU A 238 13.35 -0.67 12.40
C GLU A 238 12.21 0.32 12.11
N PHE A 239 11.43 0.07 11.07
CA PHE A 239 10.30 0.91 10.69
C PHE A 239 9.20 0.13 9.99
N MET A 240 8.03 0.74 9.90
CA MET A 240 6.92 0.27 9.09
C MET A 240 6.39 1.40 8.21
N SER A 241 5.99 1.05 6.98
CA SER A 241 5.36 1.95 6.04
C SER A 241 4.23 1.26 5.29
N LEU A 242 3.15 1.98 5.01
CA LEU A 242 2.00 1.48 4.27
C LEU A 242 1.28 2.60 3.52
N PHE A 243 0.51 2.24 2.51
CA PHE A 243 -0.41 3.15 1.83
C PHE A 243 -1.85 2.74 2.09
N THR A 244 -2.72 3.73 2.24
CA THR A 244 -4.16 3.48 2.35
C THR A 244 -4.99 4.65 1.84
N GLY A 245 -6.20 4.36 1.35
CA GLY A 245 -7.15 5.37 0.90
C GLY A 245 -7.67 6.24 2.04
N SER A 246 -8.01 7.48 1.72
CA SER A 246 -8.48 8.48 2.69
C SER A 246 -9.76 8.08 3.43
N GLU A 247 -10.59 7.24 2.83
CA GLU A 247 -11.85 6.77 3.40
C GLU A 247 -11.72 5.45 4.18
N ASN A 248 -10.53 4.82 4.18
CA ASN A 248 -10.33 3.56 4.88
C ASN A 248 -10.42 3.76 6.41
N PRO A 249 -11.36 3.13 7.12
CA PRO A 249 -11.51 3.27 8.57
C PRO A 249 -10.29 2.79 9.37
N ALA A 250 -9.45 1.92 8.80
CA ALA A 250 -8.21 1.45 9.42
C ALA A 250 -7.18 2.59 9.67
N ARG A 251 -7.31 3.73 8.98
CA ARG A 251 -6.48 4.93 9.24
C ARG A 251 -6.48 5.34 10.70
N LYS A 252 -7.64 5.24 11.37
CA LYS A 252 -7.76 5.56 12.80
C LYS A 252 -6.90 4.67 13.68
N ILE A 253 -6.73 3.39 13.28
CA ILE A 253 -5.87 2.43 13.99
C ILE A 253 -4.40 2.82 13.79
N TYR A 254 -3.99 3.16 12.57
CA TYR A 254 -2.60 3.56 12.26
C TYR A 254 -2.20 4.84 13.02
N LEU A 255 -3.04 5.88 12.97
CA LEU A 255 -2.79 7.13 13.69
C LEU A 255 -2.71 6.92 15.21
N LYS A 256 -3.61 6.10 15.79
CA LYS A 256 -3.57 5.76 17.22
C LYS A 256 -2.32 4.97 17.62
N ALA A 257 -1.76 4.19 16.71
CA ALA A 257 -0.51 3.46 16.92
C ALA A 257 0.74 4.34 16.76
N GLY A 258 0.58 5.63 16.43
CA GLY A 258 1.68 6.59 16.30
C GLY A 258 2.21 6.80 14.88
N PHE A 259 1.61 6.15 13.88
CA PHE A 259 1.97 6.42 12.48
C PHE A 259 1.65 7.87 12.10
N LYS A 260 2.52 8.45 11.29
CA LYS A 260 2.33 9.78 10.70
C LYS A 260 2.06 9.65 9.21
N ILE A 261 1.20 10.50 8.66
CA ILE A 261 1.07 10.68 7.23
C ILE A 261 2.27 11.53 6.78
N VAL A 262 3.10 10.97 5.92
CA VAL A 262 4.33 11.63 5.44
C VAL A 262 4.19 12.20 4.04
N LYS A 263 3.26 11.63 3.24
CA LYS A 263 2.91 12.11 1.90
C LYS A 263 1.49 11.68 1.53
N SER A 264 0.88 12.44 0.60
CA SER A 264 -0.41 12.12 0.01
C SER A 264 -0.30 12.09 -1.51
N PHE A 265 -1.00 11.14 -2.14
CA PHE A 265 -0.93 10.88 -3.57
C PHE A 265 -2.32 10.92 -4.19
N ALA A 266 -2.39 11.49 -5.39
CA ALA A 266 -3.61 11.56 -6.18
C ALA A 266 -3.83 10.26 -6.98
N VAL A 267 -5.09 9.92 -7.17
CA VAL A 267 -5.52 8.93 -8.14
C VAL A 267 -6.08 9.69 -9.34
N LEU A 268 -5.40 9.64 -10.47
CA LEU A 268 -5.80 10.35 -11.68
C LEU A 268 -6.21 9.40 -12.78
N ARG A 269 -7.13 9.85 -13.63
CA ARG A 269 -7.59 9.11 -14.81
C ARG A 269 -7.79 10.08 -16.00
N LYS A 270 -7.55 9.54 -17.20
CA LYS A 270 -7.87 10.19 -18.48
C LYS A 270 -8.34 9.14 -19.48
N GLU A 271 -9.46 9.39 -20.16
CA GLU A 271 -9.89 8.61 -21.34
C GLU A 271 -9.04 9.02 -22.55
N ILE A 272 -8.68 8.06 -23.43
CA ILE A 272 -7.82 8.29 -24.60
C ILE A 272 -8.35 7.64 -25.87
#